data_6593f334886e20e54559dbd402d9e764
#
_entry.id   6593f334886e20e54559dbd402d9e764
#
_cell.length_a   1.000
_cell.length_b   1.000
_cell.length_c   1.000
_cell.angle_alpha   90.00
_cell.angle_beta   90.00
_cell.angle_gamma   90.00
#
_symmetry.space_group_name_H-M   'P 1'
#
loop_
_entity.id
_entity.type
_entity.pdbx_description
1 polymer ?
#
loop_
_entity_poly.entity_id
_entity_poly.type
_entity_poly.pdbx_seq_one_letter_code
_entity_poly.pdbx_strand_id
1 'polypeptide(L)'
;MSNDHEVLLDKGKQNDPKIKVERKEGEPTSAFKGASWAALLVGVAAYLIGLFNASMQLNEKGYYFAVLVFGLYSAVSLQKAVRDKEEGIPVTNIYYGISWFAMIVSISLMVIGLYNAGSIVLSEKGFYGMSFVLSLFAAITVQKNIRDTQRARERD
;
A
#
# COMPACT_ATOMS: atom_id res chain seq x y z
N MET A 1 -40.23 -0.80 51.78
CA MET A 1 -40.77 0.05 50.69
C MET A 1 -39.64 0.92 50.13
N SER A 2 -38.52 0.33 49.69
CA SER A 2 -37.37 1.08 49.21
C SER A 2 -36.49 0.35 48.17
N ASN A 3 -37.02 -0.66 47.49
CA ASN A 3 -36.24 -1.40 46.46
C ASN A 3 -36.74 -1.24 45.02
N ASP A 4 -37.86 -0.60 44.79
CA ASP A 4 -38.41 -0.50 43.42
C ASP A 4 -37.88 0.68 42.61
N HIS A 5 -37.24 1.67 43.25
CA HIS A 5 -36.63 2.82 42.59
C HIS A 5 -35.25 2.54 42.03
N GLU A 6 -34.46 1.63 42.60
CA GLU A 6 -33.14 1.27 42.10
C GLU A 6 -33.22 0.35 40.87
N VAL A 7 -34.22 -0.51 40.80
CA VAL A 7 -34.43 -1.44 39.68
C VAL A 7 -34.85 -0.70 38.39
N LEU A 8 -35.49 0.47 38.52
CA LEU A 8 -35.91 1.26 37.35
C LEU A 8 -34.76 2.12 36.76
N LEU A 9 -33.75 2.44 37.54
CA LEU A 9 -32.58 3.22 37.07
C LEU A 9 -31.58 2.36 36.34
N ASP A 10 -31.54 1.06 36.58
CA ASP A 10 -30.63 0.12 35.89
C ASP A 10 -31.16 -0.28 34.48
N LYS A 11 -32.47 -0.22 34.27
CA LYS A 11 -33.07 -0.50 32.94
C LYS A 11 -32.90 0.62 31.91
N GLY A 12 -32.57 1.84 32.34
CA GLY A 12 -32.33 2.99 31.45
C GLY A 12 -30.99 3.06 30.79
N LYS A 13 -30.02 2.25 31.21
CA LYS A 13 -28.62 2.27 30.69
C LYS A 13 -28.32 1.22 29.63
N GLN A 14 -29.28 0.40 29.25
CA GLN A 14 -29.01 -0.81 28.44
C GLN A 14 -29.48 -0.70 26.97
N ASN A 15 -29.88 0.47 26.50
CA ASN A 15 -30.29 0.67 25.09
C ASN A 15 -29.55 1.83 24.42
N ASP A 16 -28.21 1.81 24.47
CA ASP A 16 -27.45 2.52 23.46
C ASP A 16 -27.00 1.47 22.42
N PRO A 17 -27.58 1.44 21.23
CA PRO A 17 -27.08 0.57 20.16
C PRO A 17 -25.82 1.19 19.60
N LYS A 18 -24.75 1.24 20.39
CA LYS A 18 -23.40 1.27 19.85
C LYS A 18 -23.28 -0.06 19.12
N ILE A 19 -23.50 -0.01 17.82
CA ILE A 19 -23.06 -1.05 16.91
C ILE A 19 -21.57 -1.21 17.19
N LYS A 20 -21.23 -2.11 18.12
CA LYS A 20 -19.89 -2.64 18.23
C LYS A 20 -19.71 -3.39 16.91
N VAL A 21 -19.11 -2.72 15.94
CA VAL A 21 -18.50 -3.42 14.81
C VAL A 21 -17.47 -4.33 15.47
N GLU A 22 -17.85 -5.58 15.73
CA GLU A 22 -16.93 -6.61 16.20
C GLU A 22 -15.85 -6.73 15.14
N ARG A 23 -14.71 -6.08 15.42
CA ARG A 23 -13.55 -6.17 14.56
C ARG A 23 -13.04 -7.59 14.67
N LYS A 24 -13.04 -8.31 13.55
CA LYS A 24 -12.46 -9.65 13.48
C LYS A 24 -10.97 -9.58 13.78
N GLU A 25 -10.49 -10.56 14.53
CA GLU A 25 -9.09 -10.63 14.91
C GLU A 25 -8.20 -10.68 13.65
N GLY A 26 -7.27 -9.73 13.52
CA GLY A 26 -6.37 -9.60 12.36
C GLY A 26 -6.92 -8.76 11.20
N GLU A 27 -8.16 -8.25 11.25
CA GLU A 27 -8.68 -7.36 10.22
C GLU A 27 -8.13 -5.94 10.37
N PRO A 28 -7.58 -5.32 9.29
CA PRO A 28 -7.14 -3.92 9.33
C PRO A 28 -8.30 -2.97 9.58
N THR A 29 -8.03 -1.87 10.30
CA THR A 29 -9.04 -0.83 10.53
C THR A 29 -9.48 -0.18 9.22
N SER A 30 -10.73 0.27 9.13
CA SER A 30 -11.23 1.02 7.97
C SER A 30 -10.40 2.29 7.71
N ALA A 31 -9.98 2.97 8.78
CA ALA A 31 -9.09 4.12 8.70
C ALA A 31 -7.74 3.76 8.07
N PHE A 32 -7.13 2.66 8.47
CA PHE A 32 -5.85 2.21 7.92
C PHE A 32 -5.98 1.76 6.45
N LYS A 33 -7.08 1.07 6.11
CA LYS A 33 -7.39 0.73 4.71
C LYS A 33 -7.54 1.99 3.85
N GLY A 34 -8.30 2.98 4.32
CA GLY A 34 -8.47 4.26 3.64
C GLY A 34 -7.17 5.05 3.49
N ALA A 35 -6.37 5.13 4.54
CA ALA A 35 -5.07 5.81 4.50
C ALA A 35 -4.10 5.16 3.50
N SER A 36 -4.10 3.83 3.41
CA SER A 36 -3.25 3.10 2.45
C SER A 36 -3.64 3.39 1.00
N TRP A 37 -4.94 3.42 0.70
CA TRP A 37 -5.43 3.80 -0.62
C TRP A 37 -5.13 5.26 -0.95
N ALA A 38 -5.33 6.17 0.02
CA ALA A 38 -5.00 7.57 -0.16
C ALA A 38 -3.50 7.77 -0.44
N ALA A 39 -2.63 7.10 0.30
CA ALA A 39 -1.18 7.14 0.09
C ALA A 39 -0.80 6.63 -1.31
N LEU A 40 -1.42 5.54 -1.79
CA LEU A 40 -1.19 5.02 -3.14
C LEU A 40 -1.59 6.03 -4.21
N LEU A 41 -2.79 6.58 -4.09
CA LEU A 41 -3.30 7.58 -5.04
C LEU A 41 -2.43 8.84 -5.04
N VAL A 42 -2.06 9.35 -3.87
CA VAL A 42 -1.20 10.54 -3.75
C VAL A 42 0.18 10.26 -4.34
N GLY A 43 0.81 9.14 -4.01
CA GLY A 43 2.14 8.79 -4.51
C GLY A 43 2.16 8.67 -6.04
N VAL A 44 1.25 7.89 -6.61
CA VAL A 44 1.14 7.69 -8.06
C VAL A 44 0.75 8.98 -8.78
N ALA A 45 -0.25 9.70 -8.28
CA ALA A 45 -0.70 10.95 -8.88
C ALA A 45 0.39 12.02 -8.84
N ALA A 46 1.06 12.21 -7.70
CA ALA A 46 2.17 13.15 -7.57
C ALA A 46 3.29 12.84 -8.56
N TYR A 47 3.68 11.56 -8.66
CA TYR A 47 4.69 11.12 -9.61
C TYR A 47 4.29 11.42 -11.06
N LEU A 48 3.08 11.05 -11.47
CA LEU A 48 2.60 11.22 -12.83
C LEU A 48 2.40 12.70 -13.18
N ILE A 49 1.81 13.49 -12.29
CA ILE A 49 1.62 14.93 -12.50
C ILE A 49 2.98 15.60 -12.65
N GLY A 50 3.95 15.29 -11.78
CA GLY A 50 5.31 15.78 -11.90
C GLY A 50 5.94 15.40 -13.24
N LEU A 51 5.81 14.14 -13.64
CA LEU A 51 6.38 13.62 -14.88
C LEU A 51 5.79 14.29 -16.12
N PHE A 52 4.46 14.48 -16.19
CA PHE A 52 3.82 15.14 -17.33
C PHE A 52 4.22 16.62 -17.43
N ASN A 53 4.42 17.29 -16.32
CA ASN A 53 4.80 18.71 -16.28
C ASN A 53 6.33 18.94 -16.38
N ALA A 54 7.14 17.91 -16.28
CA ALA A 54 8.60 18.04 -16.35
C ALA A 54 9.07 18.49 -17.74
N SER A 55 10.15 19.27 -17.76
CA SER A 55 10.84 19.70 -19.00
C SER A 55 11.74 18.58 -19.55
N MET A 56 11.24 17.36 -19.59
CA MET A 56 11.92 16.17 -20.11
C MET A 56 11.49 15.86 -21.55
N GLN A 57 12.36 15.18 -22.28
CA GLN A 57 11.99 14.62 -23.58
C GLN A 57 11.01 13.46 -23.41
N LEU A 58 10.24 13.16 -24.45
CA LEU A 58 9.20 12.13 -24.41
C LEU A 58 9.76 10.74 -24.08
N ASN A 59 10.94 10.41 -24.58
CA ASN A 59 11.63 9.15 -24.27
C ASN A 59 12.03 9.06 -22.78
N GLU A 60 12.48 10.17 -22.18
CA GLU A 60 12.77 10.22 -20.74
C GLU A 60 11.49 10.03 -19.92
N LYS A 61 10.40 10.71 -20.30
CA LYS A 61 9.09 10.51 -19.67
C LYS A 61 8.62 9.06 -19.77
N GLY A 62 8.80 8.44 -20.93
CA GLY A 62 8.50 7.03 -21.16
C GLY A 62 9.31 6.10 -20.24
N TYR A 63 10.60 6.40 -20.07
CA TYR A 63 11.46 5.68 -19.16
C TYR A 63 10.96 5.72 -17.71
N TYR A 64 10.70 6.91 -17.17
CA TYR A 64 10.22 7.06 -15.79
C TYR A 64 8.82 6.47 -15.58
N PHE A 65 7.95 6.57 -16.58
CA PHE A 65 6.66 5.89 -16.54
C PHE A 65 6.81 4.37 -16.48
N ALA A 66 7.65 3.79 -17.32
CA ALA A 66 7.92 2.35 -17.32
C ALA A 66 8.54 1.89 -16.00
N VAL A 67 9.47 2.66 -15.43
CA VAL A 67 10.09 2.35 -14.13
C VAL A 67 9.06 2.37 -13.00
N LEU A 68 8.12 3.31 -12.99
CA LEU A 68 7.03 3.33 -12.01
C LEU A 68 6.16 2.08 -12.12
N VAL A 69 5.68 1.76 -13.33
CA VAL A 69 4.82 0.59 -13.54
C VAL A 69 5.54 -0.71 -13.18
N PHE A 70 6.80 -0.84 -13.59
CA PHE A 70 7.63 -1.99 -13.26
C PHE A 70 7.88 -2.10 -11.75
N GLY A 71 8.14 -0.97 -11.08
CA GLY A 71 8.31 -0.93 -9.63
C GLY A 71 7.05 -1.35 -8.88
N LEU A 72 5.88 -0.83 -9.26
CA LEU A 72 4.59 -1.21 -8.68
C LEU A 72 4.31 -2.71 -8.85
N TYR A 73 4.50 -3.24 -10.06
CA TYR A 73 4.33 -4.67 -10.33
C TYR A 73 5.30 -5.53 -9.52
N SER A 74 6.57 -5.13 -9.48
CA SER A 74 7.60 -5.85 -8.72
C SER A 74 7.30 -5.86 -7.22
N ALA A 75 6.86 -4.72 -6.66
CA ALA A 75 6.51 -4.61 -5.25
C ALA A 75 5.34 -5.54 -4.87
N VAL A 76 4.29 -5.55 -5.69
CA VAL A 76 3.13 -6.42 -5.50
C VAL A 76 3.50 -7.90 -5.65
N SER A 77 4.30 -8.24 -6.67
CA SER A 77 4.76 -9.61 -6.95
C SER A 77 5.66 -10.14 -5.84
N LEU A 78 6.61 -9.32 -5.38
CA LEU A 78 7.50 -9.69 -4.28
C LEU A 78 6.74 -9.88 -2.97
N GLN A 79 5.86 -8.96 -2.63
CA GLN A 79 5.04 -9.06 -1.42
C GLN A 79 4.19 -10.34 -1.43
N LYS A 80 3.60 -10.67 -2.58
CA LYS A 80 2.87 -11.93 -2.74
C LYS A 80 3.79 -13.15 -2.52
N ALA A 81 4.94 -13.17 -3.18
CA ALA A 81 5.87 -14.30 -3.10
C ALA A 81 6.41 -14.54 -1.69
N VAL A 82 6.82 -13.46 -0.99
CA VAL A 82 7.29 -13.52 0.41
C VAL A 82 6.19 -14.05 1.31
N ARG A 83 5.00 -13.50 1.21
CA ARG A 83 3.88 -13.86 2.05
C ARG A 83 3.40 -15.31 1.82
N ASP A 84 3.27 -15.72 0.56
CA ASP A 84 2.89 -17.10 0.24
C ASP A 84 3.89 -18.08 0.85
N LYS A 85 5.18 -17.76 0.82
CA LYS A 85 6.23 -18.58 1.43
C LYS A 85 6.10 -18.64 2.95
N GLU A 86 5.84 -17.51 3.61
CA GLU A 86 5.63 -17.44 5.07
C GLU A 86 4.39 -18.22 5.52
N GLU A 87 3.37 -18.28 4.68
CA GLU A 87 2.11 -18.98 4.93
C GLU A 87 2.15 -20.46 4.59
N GLY A 88 3.30 -20.97 4.12
CA GLY A 88 3.45 -22.36 3.71
C GLY A 88 2.75 -22.69 2.38
N ILE A 89 2.34 -21.69 1.60
CA ILE A 89 1.79 -21.87 0.26
C ILE A 89 2.97 -22.14 -0.68
N PRO A 90 2.89 -23.18 -1.55
CA PRO A 90 3.99 -23.53 -2.44
C PRO A 90 4.34 -22.38 -3.39
N VAL A 91 5.58 -21.91 -3.29
CA VAL A 91 6.18 -20.91 -4.19
C VAL A 91 7.45 -21.49 -4.75
N THR A 92 7.59 -21.48 -6.07
CA THR A 92 8.83 -21.95 -6.69
C THR A 92 10.00 -21.02 -6.37
N ASN A 93 11.18 -21.59 -6.16
CA ASN A 93 12.38 -20.79 -5.89
C ASN A 93 12.71 -19.83 -7.04
N ILE A 94 12.38 -20.22 -8.28
CA ILE A 94 12.54 -19.38 -9.46
C ILE A 94 11.64 -18.13 -9.36
N TYR A 95 10.35 -18.31 -9.09
CA TYR A 95 9.43 -17.18 -8.96
C TYR A 95 9.82 -16.24 -7.81
N TYR A 96 10.21 -16.80 -6.68
CA TYR A 96 10.70 -16.03 -5.54
C TYR A 96 11.96 -15.22 -5.89
N GLY A 97 12.92 -15.85 -6.55
CA GLY A 97 14.16 -15.19 -6.99
C GLY A 97 13.91 -14.09 -8.03
N ILE A 98 13.06 -14.35 -9.03
CA ILE A 98 12.68 -13.36 -10.05
C ILE A 98 11.97 -12.16 -9.42
N SER A 99 11.10 -12.38 -8.42
CA SER A 99 10.40 -11.29 -7.73
C SER A 99 11.37 -10.37 -6.97
N TRP A 100 12.37 -10.92 -6.29
CA TRP A 100 13.44 -10.15 -5.66
C TRP A 100 14.29 -9.41 -6.68
N PHE A 101 14.69 -10.11 -7.74
CA PHE A 101 15.48 -9.51 -8.82
C PHE A 101 14.76 -8.34 -9.48
N ALA A 102 13.48 -8.50 -9.81
CA ALA A 102 12.66 -7.45 -10.41
C ALA A 102 12.56 -6.22 -9.50
N MET A 103 12.38 -6.41 -8.19
CA MET A 103 12.34 -5.32 -7.23
C MET A 103 13.65 -4.55 -7.16
N ILE A 104 14.77 -5.26 -7.08
CA ILE A 104 16.11 -4.66 -7.05
C ILE A 104 16.37 -3.90 -8.35
N VAL A 105 16.05 -4.48 -9.49
CA VAL A 105 16.21 -3.83 -10.80
C VAL A 105 15.38 -2.56 -10.91
N SER A 106 14.11 -2.58 -10.48
CA SER A 106 13.25 -1.40 -10.55
C SER A 106 13.77 -0.23 -9.72
N ILE A 107 14.24 -0.51 -8.49
CA ILE A 107 14.87 0.50 -7.64
C ILE A 107 16.16 1.01 -8.26
N SER A 108 17.00 0.11 -8.79
CA SER A 108 18.27 0.47 -9.45
C SER A 108 18.04 1.36 -10.67
N LEU A 109 17.05 1.03 -11.50
CA LEU A 109 16.66 1.85 -12.65
C LEU A 109 16.23 3.25 -12.22
N MET A 110 15.44 3.35 -11.14
CA MET A 110 15.03 4.65 -10.61
C MET A 110 16.24 5.48 -10.14
N VAL A 111 17.12 4.89 -9.36
CA VAL A 111 18.32 5.56 -8.82
C VAL A 111 19.24 5.99 -9.97
N ILE A 112 19.55 5.10 -10.90
CA ILE A 112 20.42 5.38 -12.06
C ILE A 112 19.77 6.45 -12.95
N GLY A 113 18.48 6.35 -13.22
CA GLY A 113 17.74 7.34 -14.00
C GLY A 113 17.84 8.73 -13.38
N LEU A 114 17.54 8.85 -12.10
CA LEU A 114 17.62 10.14 -11.39
C LEU A 114 19.05 10.69 -11.31
N TYR A 115 20.03 9.81 -11.11
CA TYR A 115 21.43 10.23 -11.08
C TYR A 115 21.86 10.85 -12.41
N ASN A 116 21.51 10.22 -13.52
CA ASN A 116 21.88 10.66 -14.87
C ASN A 116 20.96 11.75 -15.44
N ALA A 117 19.82 12.06 -14.83
CA ALA A 117 18.91 13.07 -15.33
C ALA A 117 19.53 14.47 -15.20
N GLY A 118 20.00 15.01 -16.32
CA GLY A 118 20.56 16.37 -16.42
C GLY A 118 19.49 17.46 -16.60
N SER A 119 18.28 17.06 -16.98
CA SER A 119 17.15 17.97 -17.29
C SER A 119 16.37 18.43 -16.06
N ILE A 120 16.60 17.83 -14.89
CA ILE A 120 15.87 18.12 -13.65
C ILE A 120 16.83 18.47 -12.51
N VAL A 121 16.37 19.38 -11.65
CA VAL A 121 17.13 19.83 -10.47
C VAL A 121 17.04 18.85 -9.31
N LEU A 122 17.90 18.99 -8.33
CA LEU A 122 17.99 18.06 -7.19
C LEU A 122 16.67 17.93 -6.41
N SER A 123 15.93 18.99 -6.23
CA SER A 123 14.60 18.96 -5.56
C SER A 123 13.59 18.12 -6.33
N GLU A 124 13.59 18.20 -7.66
CA GLU A 124 12.75 17.38 -8.51
C GLU A 124 13.16 15.90 -8.44
N LYS A 125 14.46 15.62 -8.44
CA LYS A 125 14.97 14.24 -8.24
C LYS A 125 14.48 13.66 -6.91
N GLY A 126 14.56 14.45 -5.84
CA GLY A 126 14.03 14.07 -4.53
C GLY A 126 12.53 13.82 -4.56
N PHE A 127 11.77 14.68 -5.23
CA PHE A 127 10.32 14.53 -5.39
C PHE A 127 9.96 13.22 -6.11
N TYR A 128 10.60 12.89 -7.22
CA TYR A 128 10.36 11.62 -7.93
C TYR A 128 10.75 10.41 -7.10
N GLY A 129 11.92 10.46 -6.45
CA GLY A 129 12.37 9.36 -5.59
C GLY A 129 11.41 9.09 -4.44
N MET A 130 10.96 10.14 -3.75
CA MET A 130 10.01 10.01 -2.63
C MET A 130 8.63 9.54 -3.08
N SER A 131 8.11 10.09 -4.19
CA SER A 131 6.80 9.66 -4.75
C SER A 131 6.84 8.21 -5.21
N PHE A 132 7.95 7.77 -5.79
CA PHE A 132 8.19 6.39 -6.18
C PHE A 132 8.16 5.45 -4.98
N VAL A 133 8.95 5.75 -3.95
CA VAL A 133 9.00 4.94 -2.72
C VAL A 133 7.64 4.90 -2.02
N LEU A 134 6.96 6.04 -1.91
CA LEU A 134 5.61 6.11 -1.34
C LEU A 134 4.63 5.22 -2.12
N SER A 135 4.69 5.27 -3.46
CA SER A 135 3.82 4.47 -4.33
C SER A 135 4.05 2.97 -4.13
N LEU A 136 5.31 2.53 -4.08
CA LEU A 136 5.66 1.13 -3.86
C LEU A 136 5.23 0.65 -2.46
N PHE A 137 5.53 1.41 -1.44
CA PHE A 137 5.14 1.09 -0.07
C PHE A 137 3.62 1.02 0.09
N ALA A 138 2.91 2.00 -0.46
CA ALA A 138 1.45 2.02 -0.41
C ALA A 138 0.83 0.86 -1.17
N ALA A 139 1.38 0.48 -2.34
CA ALA A 139 0.91 -0.69 -3.09
C ALA A 139 1.06 -1.98 -2.29
N ILE A 140 2.19 -2.19 -1.62
CA ILE A 140 2.42 -3.32 -0.71
C ILE A 140 1.40 -3.31 0.43
N THR A 141 1.17 -2.15 1.04
CA THR A 141 0.25 -2.00 2.18
C THR A 141 -1.20 -2.24 1.78
N VAL A 142 -1.63 -1.71 0.64
CA VAL A 142 -2.98 -1.95 0.09
C VAL A 142 -3.19 -3.44 -0.17
N GLN A 143 -2.23 -4.11 -0.81
CA GLN A 143 -2.33 -5.54 -1.08
C GLN A 143 -2.41 -6.35 0.20
N LYS A 144 -1.59 -6.01 1.21
CA LYS A 144 -1.66 -6.65 2.52
C LYS A 144 -3.06 -6.48 3.13
N ASN A 145 -3.59 -5.26 3.15
CA ASN A 145 -4.90 -4.96 3.73
C ASN A 145 -6.05 -5.70 3.03
N ILE A 146 -6.01 -5.80 1.69
CA ILE A 146 -6.99 -6.56 0.92
C ILE A 146 -6.98 -8.03 1.36
N ARG A 147 -5.80 -8.63 1.45
CA ARG A 147 -5.64 -10.04 1.79
C ARG A 147 -6.05 -10.32 3.24
N ASP A 148 -5.68 -9.46 4.19
CA ASP A 148 -6.07 -9.61 5.59
C ASP A 148 -7.60 -9.51 5.77
N THR A 149 -8.25 -8.63 4.99
CA THR A 149 -9.71 -8.51 4.98
C THR A 149 -10.38 -9.77 4.39
N GLN A 150 -9.83 -10.33 3.30
CA GLN A 150 -10.35 -11.56 2.71
C GLN A 150 -10.26 -12.74 3.69
N ARG A 151 -9.13 -12.91 4.35
CA ARG A 151 -8.93 -13.95 5.36
C ARG A 151 -9.87 -13.83 6.55
N ALA A 152 -10.11 -12.61 7.01
CA ALA A 152 -11.06 -12.39 8.09
C ALA A 152 -12.49 -12.82 7.71
N ARG A 153 -12.83 -12.75 6.40
CA ARG A 153 -14.13 -13.20 5.87
C ARG A 153 -14.23 -14.71 5.71
N GLU A 154 -13.13 -15.37 5.36
CA GLU A 154 -13.09 -16.82 5.13
C GLU A 154 -13.13 -17.65 6.41
N ARG A 155 -12.93 -17.02 7.57
CA ARG A 155 -13.00 -17.65 8.88
C ARG A 155 -14.42 -17.74 9.46
N ASP A 156 -15.41 -17.21 8.76
CA ASP A 156 -16.85 -17.33 9.07
C ASP A 156 -17.44 -18.54 8.38
#